data_8e97bba605e0707769eaec250947280f
#
_entry.id   8e97bba605e0707769eaec250947280f
#
_cell.length_a   1.000
_cell.length_b   1.000
_cell.length_c   1.000
_cell.angle_alpha   90.00
_cell.angle_beta   90.00
_cell.angle_gamma   90.00
#
_symmetry.space_group_name_H-M   'P 1'
#
loop_
_entity.id
_entity.type
_entity.pdbx_description
1 polymer ?
#
loop_
_entity_poly.entity_id
_entity_poly.type
_entity_poly.pdbx_seq_one_letter_code
_entity_poly.pdbx_strand_id
1 'polypeptide(L)'
;MLWIATKTYQLQTALEAVQAVPGSVVPLLNGVDHIAALRARFGENRVVPATIAVEAERIAPGRFIQRSPFVRLNIASSSERLLGAIVARLGDLGFTCQFIPNEQTLLWSKLCFLAPFALATSASGMNVGQILADGAWKRKLNSAIAEACAVANADGAEVDGAQIGAVFESMPPAMRSSMQKDLAAGRQLELDAIGGPIVRGGERYGINVSTTADWMAAIQSKISAR
;
A
#
# COMPACT_ATOMS: atom_id res chain seq x y z
N MET A 1 0.64 6.91 22.39
CA MET A 1 0.61 6.21 21.10
C MET A 1 0.30 7.20 20.00
N LEU A 2 0.98 7.10 18.86
CA LEU A 2 0.77 7.92 17.67
C LEU A 2 0.31 7.04 16.50
N TRP A 3 -0.88 7.29 15.97
CA TRP A 3 -1.34 6.70 14.72
C TRP A 3 -1.08 7.67 13.58
N ILE A 4 -0.44 7.20 12.48
CA ILE A 4 -0.13 8.01 11.30
C ILE A 4 -0.95 7.48 10.13
N ALA A 5 -1.90 8.30 9.66
CA ALA A 5 -2.82 7.96 8.55
C ALA A 5 -2.84 9.07 7.47
N THR A 6 -1.70 9.70 7.26
CA THR A 6 -1.51 10.71 6.22
C THR A 6 -1.19 10.05 4.88
N LYS A 7 -1.23 10.80 3.79
CA LYS A 7 -0.57 10.39 2.55
C LYS A 7 0.95 10.38 2.75
N THR A 8 1.65 9.47 2.08
CA THR A 8 3.10 9.28 2.27
C THR A 8 3.88 10.56 1.98
N TYR A 9 3.50 11.33 0.96
CA TYR A 9 4.13 12.61 0.63
C TYR A 9 3.89 13.72 1.68
N GLN A 10 2.96 13.53 2.61
CA GLN A 10 2.69 14.45 3.74
C GLN A 10 3.40 14.03 5.03
N LEU A 11 4.04 12.85 5.04
CA LEU A 11 4.60 12.25 6.25
C LEU A 11 5.60 13.19 6.92
N GLN A 12 6.56 13.73 6.17
CA GLN A 12 7.62 14.57 6.73
C GLN A 12 7.04 15.80 7.44
N THR A 13 6.15 16.53 6.77
CA THR A 13 5.50 17.72 7.35
C THR A 13 4.63 17.36 8.57
N ALA A 14 3.92 16.22 8.50
CA ALA A 14 3.13 15.76 9.65
C ALA A 14 4.01 15.41 10.86
N LEU A 15 5.18 14.83 10.63
CA LEU A 15 6.13 14.51 11.68
C LEU A 15 6.74 15.76 12.34
N GLU A 16 6.94 16.85 11.61
CA GLU A 16 7.43 18.12 12.16
C GLU A 16 6.50 18.68 13.23
N ALA A 17 5.19 18.43 13.12
CA ALA A 17 4.19 18.84 14.10
C ALA A 17 4.22 17.98 15.39
N VAL A 18 4.89 16.83 15.39
CA VAL A 18 4.98 15.93 16.54
C VAL A 18 6.12 16.39 17.47
N GLN A 19 5.75 17.08 18.53
CA GLN A 19 6.73 17.61 19.53
C GLN A 19 7.07 16.57 20.61
N ALA A 20 6.13 15.73 20.99
CA ALA A 20 6.35 14.71 22.02
C ALA A 20 6.92 13.42 21.41
N VAL A 21 7.75 12.71 22.19
CA VAL A 21 8.23 11.37 21.84
C VAL A 21 7.12 10.36 22.19
N PRO A 22 6.43 9.75 21.21
CA PRO A 22 5.39 8.79 21.48
C PRO A 22 5.98 7.49 22.03
N GLY A 23 5.26 6.80 22.93
CA GLY A 23 5.64 5.48 23.42
C GLY A 23 5.59 4.41 22.31
N SER A 24 4.69 4.57 21.34
CA SER A 24 4.59 3.74 20.14
C SER A 24 4.05 4.55 18.95
N VAL A 25 4.46 4.15 17.74
CA VAL A 25 4.07 4.76 16.45
C VAL A 25 3.52 3.67 15.54
N VAL A 26 2.28 3.82 15.11
CA VAL A 26 1.59 2.86 14.23
C VAL A 26 1.28 3.55 12.90
N PRO A 27 2.10 3.35 11.86
CA PRO A 27 1.83 3.91 10.55
C PRO A 27 0.79 3.05 9.78
N LEU A 28 -0.15 3.71 9.13
CA LEU A 28 -1.16 3.10 8.26
C LEU A 28 -1.01 3.58 6.80
N LEU A 29 0.21 3.91 6.41
CA LEU A 29 0.54 4.43 5.09
C LEU A 29 0.61 3.32 4.04
N ASN A 30 0.58 3.73 2.77
CA ASN A 30 0.91 2.84 1.66
C ASN A 30 2.43 2.76 1.46
N GLY A 31 2.90 1.66 0.85
CA GLY A 31 4.32 1.40 0.66
C GLY A 31 4.97 0.74 1.88
N VAL A 32 6.29 0.60 1.84
CA VAL A 32 7.09 -0.07 2.88
C VAL A 32 8.21 0.81 3.44
N ASP A 33 8.74 1.75 2.66
CA ASP A 33 9.94 2.54 3.01
C ASP A 33 9.76 3.47 4.20
N HIS A 34 8.52 3.88 4.48
CA HIS A 34 8.19 4.75 5.61
C HIS A 34 8.56 4.13 6.97
N ILE A 35 8.65 2.80 7.06
CA ILE A 35 9.03 2.11 8.29
C ILE A 35 10.46 2.47 8.69
N ALA A 36 11.42 2.40 7.75
CA ALA A 36 12.81 2.74 8.02
C ALA A 36 12.96 4.21 8.45
N ALA A 37 12.27 5.13 7.78
CA ALA A 37 12.29 6.55 8.13
C ALA A 37 11.70 6.81 9.53
N LEU A 38 10.62 6.14 9.90
CA LEU A 38 10.02 6.27 11.23
C LEU A 38 10.91 5.66 12.31
N ARG A 39 11.55 4.51 12.06
CA ARG A 39 12.51 3.89 12.97
C ARG A 39 13.73 4.77 13.21
N ALA A 40 14.26 5.38 12.17
CA ALA A 40 15.37 6.33 12.30
C ALA A 40 15.01 7.53 13.20
N ARG A 41 13.75 7.99 13.16
CA ARG A 41 13.29 9.13 13.97
C ARG A 41 12.91 8.77 15.40
N PHE A 42 12.15 7.68 15.60
CA PHE A 42 11.54 7.36 16.90
C PHE A 42 12.23 6.20 17.61
N GLY A 43 13.10 5.48 16.95
CA GLY A 43 13.77 4.27 17.43
C GLY A 43 13.04 2.99 17.01
N GLU A 44 13.81 1.93 16.82
CA GLU A 44 13.40 0.63 16.30
C GLU A 44 12.19 0.05 17.06
N ASN A 45 12.27 0.04 18.38
CA ASN A 45 11.29 -0.61 19.24
C ASN A 45 9.97 0.17 19.43
N ARG A 46 9.87 1.39 18.91
CA ARG A 46 8.64 2.20 19.01
C ARG A 46 7.76 2.12 17.78
N VAL A 47 8.32 1.74 16.64
CA VAL A 47 7.57 1.67 15.40
C VAL A 47 6.94 0.30 15.26
N VAL A 48 5.63 0.28 15.17
CA VAL A 48 4.82 -0.94 15.02
C VAL A 48 4.32 -0.98 13.58
N PRO A 49 4.89 -1.82 12.72
CA PRO A 49 4.41 -1.98 11.36
C PRO A 49 2.97 -2.46 11.33
N ALA A 50 2.17 -1.82 10.51
CA ALA A 50 0.77 -2.17 10.33
C ALA A 50 0.30 -1.83 8.91
N THR A 51 -0.70 -2.54 8.43
CA THR A 51 -1.37 -2.26 7.17
C THR A 51 -2.88 -2.16 7.38
N ILE A 52 -3.52 -1.23 6.69
CA ILE A 52 -4.98 -1.12 6.68
C ILE A 52 -5.50 -1.31 5.26
N ALA A 53 -6.60 -2.05 5.12
CA ALA A 53 -7.36 -2.16 3.89
C ALA A 53 -8.79 -1.69 4.15
N VAL A 54 -9.12 -0.54 3.59
CA VAL A 54 -10.43 0.10 3.65
C VAL A 54 -10.59 1.00 2.43
N GLU A 55 -11.76 1.03 1.83
CA GLU A 55 -12.11 2.07 0.88
C GLU A 55 -12.90 3.15 1.62
N ALA A 56 -12.26 4.28 1.86
CA ALA A 56 -12.86 5.44 2.49
C ALA A 56 -12.57 6.70 1.68
N GLU A 57 -13.53 7.60 1.64
CA GLU A 57 -13.43 8.85 0.91
C GLU A 57 -13.79 10.03 1.82
N ARG A 58 -12.93 11.04 1.85
CA ARG A 58 -13.24 12.31 2.46
C ARG A 58 -13.96 13.18 1.43
N ILE A 59 -15.26 13.36 1.61
CA ILE A 59 -16.11 14.13 0.69
C ILE A 59 -16.14 15.63 1.01
N ALA A 60 -15.87 15.99 2.26
CA ALA A 60 -15.75 17.37 2.73
C ALA A 60 -14.95 17.40 4.06
N PRO A 61 -14.53 18.57 4.56
CA PRO A 61 -13.96 18.68 5.91
C PRO A 61 -14.90 18.09 6.96
N GLY A 62 -14.38 17.15 7.78
CA GLY A 62 -15.14 16.44 8.81
C GLY A 62 -16.16 15.39 8.29
N ARG A 63 -16.29 15.19 6.98
CA ARG A 63 -17.22 14.21 6.38
C ARG A 63 -16.49 13.12 5.63
N PHE A 64 -16.63 11.89 6.10
CA PHE A 64 -16.02 10.68 5.51
C PHE A 64 -17.11 9.68 5.16
N ILE A 65 -16.93 8.96 4.07
CA ILE A 65 -17.77 7.84 3.66
C ILE A 65 -16.88 6.61 3.58
N GLN A 66 -17.21 5.57 4.31
CA GLN A 66 -16.65 4.24 4.08
C GLN A 66 -17.45 3.56 2.97
N ARG A 67 -16.77 3.10 1.93
CA ARG A 67 -17.38 2.44 0.76
C ARG A 67 -17.19 0.93 0.79
N SER A 68 -16.10 0.44 1.40
CA SER A 68 -15.90 -1.00 1.59
C SER A 68 -16.79 -1.53 2.73
N PRO A 69 -17.33 -2.76 2.59
CA PRO A 69 -18.09 -3.40 3.67
C PRO A 69 -17.21 -3.92 4.81
N PHE A 70 -15.90 -3.73 4.71
CA PHE A 70 -14.92 -4.23 5.67
C PHE A 70 -13.87 -3.17 5.99
N VAL A 71 -13.25 -3.30 7.15
CA VAL A 71 -11.97 -2.69 7.53
C VAL A 71 -11.06 -3.81 8.02
N ARG A 72 -9.94 -4.04 7.34
CA ARG A 72 -8.93 -5.02 7.77
C ARG A 72 -7.70 -4.29 8.27
N LEU A 73 -7.25 -4.63 9.47
CA LEU A 73 -6.06 -4.08 10.09
C LEU A 73 -5.12 -5.24 10.43
N ASN A 74 -3.99 -5.32 9.73
CA ASN A 74 -2.96 -6.28 10.03
C ASN A 74 -1.80 -5.57 10.74
N ILE A 75 -1.23 -6.19 11.77
CA ILE A 75 -0.24 -5.59 12.67
C ILE A 75 0.88 -6.61 12.91
N ALA A 76 2.11 -6.15 13.07
CA ALA A 76 3.22 -7.03 13.41
C ALA A 76 3.01 -7.71 14.78
N SER A 77 3.15 -9.04 14.83
CA SER A 77 2.94 -9.85 16.05
C SER A 77 3.84 -9.45 17.21
N SER A 78 5.01 -8.89 16.94
CA SER A 78 5.91 -8.35 17.97
C SER A 78 5.26 -7.31 18.88
N SER A 79 4.15 -6.71 18.44
CA SER A 79 3.39 -5.69 19.18
C SER A 79 2.12 -6.20 19.85
N GLU A 80 1.83 -7.51 19.81
CA GLU A 80 0.60 -8.10 20.36
C GLU A 80 0.42 -7.78 21.85
N ARG A 81 1.49 -7.89 22.63
CA ARG A 81 1.46 -7.52 24.06
C ARG A 81 1.10 -6.04 24.28
N LEU A 82 1.50 -5.15 23.36
CA LEU A 82 1.26 -3.72 23.48
C LEU A 82 -0.13 -3.33 22.99
N LEU A 83 -0.58 -3.94 21.89
CA LEU A 83 -1.77 -3.51 21.16
C LEU A 83 -2.98 -4.44 21.30
N GLY A 84 -2.83 -5.61 21.94
CA GLY A 84 -3.88 -6.63 22.00
C GLY A 84 -5.22 -6.10 22.53
N ALA A 85 -5.21 -5.32 23.60
CA ALA A 85 -6.43 -4.71 24.15
C ALA A 85 -7.10 -3.70 23.19
N ILE A 86 -6.28 -2.94 22.43
CA ILE A 86 -6.78 -1.98 21.45
C ILE A 86 -7.36 -2.74 20.26
N VAL A 87 -6.65 -3.78 19.80
CA VAL A 87 -7.08 -4.64 18.68
C VAL A 87 -8.41 -5.33 19.00
N ALA A 88 -8.57 -5.85 20.23
CA ALA A 88 -9.84 -6.44 20.69
C ALA A 88 -10.98 -5.41 20.59
N ARG A 89 -10.76 -4.18 21.08
CA ARG A 89 -11.75 -3.10 21.00
C ARG A 89 -12.07 -2.71 19.57
N LEU A 90 -11.11 -2.72 18.65
CA LEU A 90 -11.36 -2.50 17.23
C LEU A 90 -12.18 -3.64 16.63
N GLY A 91 -11.95 -4.89 17.06
CA GLY A 91 -12.76 -6.04 16.68
C GLY A 91 -14.24 -5.85 17.06
N ASP A 92 -14.53 -5.38 18.29
CA ASP A 92 -15.88 -5.05 18.75
C ASP A 92 -16.56 -3.96 17.88
N LEU A 93 -15.76 -3.11 17.22
CA LEU A 93 -16.23 -2.09 16.28
C LEU A 93 -16.35 -2.56 14.83
N GLY A 94 -16.18 -3.86 14.59
CA GLY A 94 -16.32 -4.47 13.25
C GLY A 94 -15.06 -4.48 12.40
N PHE A 95 -13.90 -4.21 12.98
CA PHE A 95 -12.62 -4.39 12.27
C PHE A 95 -12.22 -5.86 12.26
N THR A 96 -11.77 -6.35 11.11
CA THR A 96 -11.04 -7.62 11.04
C THR A 96 -9.58 -7.35 11.32
N CYS A 97 -9.10 -7.76 12.49
CA CYS A 97 -7.72 -7.52 12.93
C CYS A 97 -6.93 -8.84 12.97
N GLN A 98 -5.67 -8.80 12.51
CA GLN A 98 -4.77 -9.96 12.54
C GLN A 98 -3.37 -9.52 12.96
N PHE A 99 -2.71 -10.37 13.78
CA PHE A 99 -1.29 -10.26 14.07
C PHE A 99 -0.50 -11.16 13.10
N ILE A 100 0.47 -10.58 12.40
CA ILE A 100 1.28 -11.26 11.39
C ILE A 100 2.71 -11.43 11.90
N PRO A 101 3.25 -12.66 11.97
CA PRO A 101 4.57 -12.93 12.52
C PRO A 101 5.72 -12.28 11.74
N ASN A 102 5.70 -12.39 10.42
CA ASN A 102 6.75 -11.85 9.56
C ASN A 102 6.36 -10.43 9.11
N GLU A 103 7.16 -9.45 9.49
CA GLU A 103 6.93 -8.03 9.22
C GLU A 103 7.05 -7.71 7.72
N GLN A 104 8.00 -8.32 7.02
CA GLN A 104 8.15 -8.16 5.57
C GLN A 104 6.92 -8.71 4.86
N THR A 105 6.45 -9.89 5.25
CA THR A 105 5.21 -10.47 4.71
C THR A 105 4.01 -9.58 4.98
N LEU A 106 3.88 -9.02 6.18
CA LEU A 106 2.83 -8.05 6.54
C LEU A 106 2.76 -6.88 5.57
N LEU A 107 3.91 -6.23 5.32
CA LEU A 107 4.00 -5.02 4.51
C LEU A 107 3.90 -5.32 3.01
N TRP A 108 4.67 -6.31 2.55
CA TRP A 108 4.77 -6.66 1.15
C TRP A 108 3.50 -7.34 0.61
N SER A 109 2.78 -8.14 1.39
CA SER A 109 1.52 -8.74 0.93
C SER A 109 0.50 -7.69 0.47
N LYS A 110 0.42 -6.57 1.19
CA LYS A 110 -0.42 -5.45 0.75
C LYS A 110 0.16 -4.78 -0.49
N LEU A 111 1.47 -4.54 -0.54
CA LEU A 111 2.09 -3.81 -1.64
C LEU A 111 2.10 -4.61 -2.95
N CYS A 112 2.32 -5.94 -2.89
CA CYS A 112 2.27 -6.83 -4.06
C CYS A 112 0.90 -6.87 -4.75
N PHE A 113 -0.17 -6.57 -4.01
CA PHE A 113 -1.50 -6.34 -4.58
C PHE A 113 -1.68 -4.87 -5.02
N LEU A 114 -1.35 -3.93 -4.12
CA LEU A 114 -1.65 -2.51 -4.31
C LEU A 114 -0.88 -1.89 -5.48
N ALA A 115 0.40 -2.23 -5.65
CA ALA A 115 1.23 -1.62 -6.67
C ALA A 115 0.79 -2.01 -8.09
N PRO A 116 0.65 -3.30 -8.46
CA PRO A 116 0.12 -3.67 -9.77
C PRO A 116 -1.28 -3.09 -10.04
N PHE A 117 -2.16 -3.07 -9.03
CA PHE A 117 -3.50 -2.49 -9.14
C PHE A 117 -3.47 -1.00 -9.44
N ALA A 118 -2.74 -0.25 -8.62
CA ALA A 118 -2.68 1.21 -8.74
C ALA A 118 -1.98 1.65 -10.03
N LEU A 119 -0.86 1.00 -10.37
CA LEU A 119 -0.09 1.33 -11.57
C LEU A 119 -0.84 0.97 -12.85
N ALA A 120 -1.39 -0.25 -12.96
CA ALA A 120 -2.12 -0.68 -14.15
C ALA A 120 -3.33 0.22 -14.42
N THR A 121 -4.17 0.50 -13.40
CA THR A 121 -5.36 1.34 -13.58
C THR A 121 -5.01 2.79 -13.90
N SER A 122 -3.93 3.34 -13.31
CA SER A 122 -3.50 4.72 -13.58
C SER A 122 -2.82 4.86 -14.95
N ALA A 123 -1.98 3.88 -15.33
CA ALA A 123 -1.28 3.90 -16.61
C ALA A 123 -2.25 3.69 -17.79
N SER A 124 -3.20 2.76 -17.68
CA SER A 124 -4.18 2.48 -18.73
C SER A 124 -5.34 3.47 -18.76
N GLY A 125 -5.79 3.96 -17.60
CA GLY A 125 -7.06 4.65 -17.43
C GLY A 125 -8.26 3.70 -17.29
N MET A 126 -8.06 2.40 -17.44
CA MET A 126 -9.08 1.34 -17.38
C MET A 126 -9.42 0.96 -15.94
N ASN A 127 -10.62 0.38 -15.74
CA ASN A 127 -10.98 -0.33 -14.51
C ASN A 127 -10.45 -1.77 -14.53
N VAL A 128 -10.57 -2.49 -13.41
CA VAL A 128 -10.09 -3.88 -13.29
C VAL A 128 -10.67 -4.80 -14.36
N GLY A 129 -11.99 -4.75 -14.57
CA GLY A 129 -12.66 -5.61 -15.54
C GLY A 129 -12.16 -5.39 -16.97
N GLN A 130 -11.90 -4.14 -17.35
CA GLN A 130 -11.33 -3.81 -18.66
C GLN A 130 -9.90 -4.32 -18.82
N ILE A 131 -9.06 -4.19 -17.77
CA ILE A 131 -7.70 -4.72 -17.76
C ILE A 131 -7.69 -6.24 -17.89
N LEU A 132 -8.55 -6.94 -17.17
CA LEU A 132 -8.65 -8.40 -17.21
C LEU A 132 -9.21 -8.93 -18.54
N ALA A 133 -10.07 -8.16 -19.20
CA ALA A 133 -10.62 -8.50 -20.52
C ALA A 133 -9.65 -8.22 -21.68
N ASP A 134 -8.68 -7.33 -21.51
CA ASP A 134 -7.65 -7.02 -22.50
C ASP A 134 -6.45 -7.96 -22.33
N GLY A 135 -6.22 -8.85 -23.30
CA GLY A 135 -5.16 -9.84 -23.20
C GLY A 135 -3.73 -9.26 -23.08
N ALA A 136 -3.47 -8.06 -23.62
CA ALA A 136 -2.17 -7.42 -23.50
C ALA A 136 -1.99 -6.81 -22.11
N TRP A 137 -2.99 -6.13 -21.58
CA TRP A 137 -2.95 -5.55 -20.25
C TRP A 137 -2.98 -6.62 -19.15
N LYS A 138 -3.73 -7.71 -19.33
CA LYS A 138 -3.73 -8.86 -18.41
C LYS A 138 -2.34 -9.48 -18.29
N ARG A 139 -1.64 -9.68 -19.42
CA ARG A 139 -0.25 -10.18 -19.39
C ARG A 139 0.68 -9.24 -18.64
N LYS A 140 0.61 -7.93 -18.90
CA LYS A 140 1.41 -6.93 -18.19
C LYS A 140 1.07 -6.89 -16.69
N LEU A 141 -0.22 -7.01 -16.32
CA LEU A 141 -0.62 -7.11 -14.92
C LEU A 141 0.02 -8.31 -14.23
N ASN A 142 -0.01 -9.48 -14.86
CA ASN A 142 0.62 -10.69 -14.32
C ASN A 142 2.15 -10.53 -14.21
N SER A 143 2.80 -9.86 -15.16
CA SER A 143 4.23 -9.53 -15.06
C SER A 143 4.52 -8.61 -13.89
N ALA A 144 3.75 -7.55 -13.70
CA ALA A 144 3.92 -6.62 -12.57
C ALA A 144 3.68 -7.30 -11.21
N ILE A 145 2.72 -8.23 -11.12
CA ILE A 145 2.52 -9.05 -9.92
C ILE A 145 3.76 -9.91 -9.66
N ALA A 146 4.29 -10.59 -10.69
CA ALA A 146 5.48 -11.42 -10.56
C ALA A 146 6.71 -10.60 -10.14
N GLU A 147 6.92 -9.42 -10.73
CA GLU A 147 7.97 -8.46 -10.36
C GLU A 147 7.88 -8.06 -8.89
N ALA A 148 6.70 -7.64 -8.44
CA ALA A 148 6.47 -7.22 -7.06
C ALA A 148 6.72 -8.37 -6.07
N CYS A 149 6.22 -9.57 -6.36
CA CYS A 149 6.42 -10.75 -5.51
C CYS A 149 7.87 -11.22 -5.50
N ALA A 150 8.59 -11.15 -6.62
CA ALA A 150 10.00 -11.51 -6.68
C ALA A 150 10.85 -10.58 -5.79
N VAL A 151 10.59 -9.27 -5.85
CA VAL A 151 11.26 -8.28 -4.98
C VAL A 151 10.89 -8.51 -3.52
N ALA A 152 9.62 -8.70 -3.21
CA ALA A 152 9.14 -8.94 -1.86
C ALA A 152 9.80 -10.18 -1.22
N ASN A 153 9.87 -11.28 -1.96
CA ASN A 153 10.46 -12.53 -1.48
C ASN A 153 11.99 -12.41 -1.32
N ALA A 154 12.66 -11.65 -2.19
CA ALA A 154 14.08 -11.31 -2.03
C ALA A 154 14.34 -10.41 -0.80
N ASP A 155 13.35 -9.59 -0.40
CA ASP A 155 13.40 -8.75 0.81
C ASP A 155 12.97 -9.50 2.09
N GLY A 156 12.74 -10.81 2.02
CA GLY A 156 12.43 -11.68 3.15
C GLY A 156 10.94 -11.85 3.46
N ALA A 157 10.06 -11.43 2.55
CA ALA A 157 8.64 -11.72 2.64
C ALA A 157 8.32 -13.13 2.11
N GLU A 158 7.14 -13.63 2.48
CA GLU A 158 6.58 -14.88 1.95
C GLU A 158 5.27 -14.54 1.22
N VAL A 159 5.36 -14.19 -0.07
CA VAL A 159 4.20 -13.77 -0.88
C VAL A 159 4.06 -14.66 -2.10
N ASP A 160 2.86 -15.20 -2.29
CA ASP A 160 2.50 -16.02 -3.44
C ASP A 160 1.78 -15.19 -4.51
N GLY A 161 2.42 -15.04 -5.68
CA GLY A 161 1.86 -14.30 -6.81
C GLY A 161 0.57 -14.90 -7.37
N ALA A 162 0.37 -16.22 -7.25
CA ALA A 162 -0.87 -16.87 -7.70
C ALA A 162 -2.06 -16.45 -6.80
N GLN A 163 -1.84 -16.33 -5.49
CA GLN A 163 -2.87 -15.82 -4.57
C GLN A 163 -3.19 -14.35 -4.86
N ILE A 164 -2.19 -13.52 -5.15
CA ILE A 164 -2.41 -12.13 -5.55
C ILE A 164 -3.22 -12.07 -6.86
N GLY A 165 -2.87 -12.89 -7.86
CA GLY A 165 -3.62 -12.99 -9.12
C GLY A 165 -5.09 -13.35 -8.91
N ALA A 166 -5.37 -14.33 -8.04
CA ALA A 166 -6.74 -14.74 -7.69
C ALA A 166 -7.56 -13.62 -7.05
N VAL A 167 -6.93 -12.73 -6.28
CA VAL A 167 -7.60 -11.55 -5.72
C VAL A 167 -8.12 -10.66 -6.86
N PHE A 168 -7.31 -10.40 -7.90
CA PHE A 168 -7.74 -9.59 -9.05
C PHE A 168 -8.95 -10.20 -9.77
N GLU A 169 -8.98 -11.51 -9.97
CA GLU A 169 -10.10 -12.21 -10.63
C GLU A 169 -11.40 -12.12 -9.80
N SER A 170 -11.30 -11.94 -8.48
CA SER A 170 -12.46 -11.83 -7.58
C SER A 170 -12.93 -10.39 -7.35
N MET A 171 -12.19 -9.40 -7.85
CA MET A 171 -12.53 -7.98 -7.64
C MET A 171 -13.77 -7.56 -8.44
N PRO A 172 -14.58 -6.62 -7.92
CA PRO A 172 -15.62 -5.99 -8.70
C PRO A 172 -15.04 -5.37 -10.00
N PRO A 173 -15.58 -5.71 -11.18
CA PRO A 173 -15.01 -5.27 -12.46
C PRO A 173 -14.90 -3.74 -12.61
N ALA A 174 -15.82 -2.99 -12.03
CA ALA A 174 -15.84 -1.54 -12.08
C ALA A 174 -14.80 -0.87 -11.16
N MET A 175 -14.03 -1.65 -10.38
CA MET A 175 -13.12 -1.11 -9.39
C MET A 175 -11.99 -0.29 -10.02
N ARG A 176 -11.70 0.84 -9.39
CA ARG A 176 -10.65 1.79 -9.74
C ARG A 176 -9.80 2.07 -8.51
N SER A 177 -8.48 2.17 -8.69
CA SER A 177 -7.60 2.49 -7.57
C SER A 177 -7.76 3.94 -7.08
N SER A 178 -7.39 4.18 -5.82
CA SER A 178 -7.33 5.55 -5.28
C SER A 178 -6.36 6.43 -6.08
N MET A 179 -5.21 5.89 -6.49
CA MET A 179 -4.22 6.61 -7.28
C MET A 179 -4.78 7.00 -8.67
N GLN A 180 -5.56 6.13 -9.33
CA GLN A 180 -6.25 6.48 -10.58
C GLN A 180 -7.28 7.60 -10.37
N LYS A 181 -8.04 7.55 -9.27
CA LYS A 181 -9.00 8.60 -8.89
C LYS A 181 -8.28 9.93 -8.60
N ASP A 182 -7.15 9.88 -7.90
CA ASP A 182 -6.30 11.04 -7.61
C ASP A 182 -5.70 11.63 -8.89
N LEU A 183 -5.18 10.77 -9.80
CA LEU A 183 -4.70 11.18 -11.11
C LEU A 183 -5.80 11.88 -11.93
N ALA A 184 -6.98 11.30 -12.01
CA ALA A 184 -8.10 11.89 -12.75
C ALA A 184 -8.52 13.27 -12.19
N ALA A 185 -8.42 13.45 -10.89
CA ALA A 185 -8.76 14.70 -10.19
C ALA A 185 -7.60 15.71 -10.12
N GLY A 186 -6.44 15.45 -10.75
CA GLY A 186 -5.29 16.34 -10.71
C GLY A 186 -4.62 16.46 -9.33
N ARG A 187 -4.85 15.48 -8.45
CA ARG A 187 -4.26 15.47 -7.10
C ARG A 187 -2.86 14.84 -7.12
N GLN A 188 -2.05 15.19 -6.12
CA GLN A 188 -0.75 14.58 -5.91
C GLN A 188 -0.88 13.06 -5.68
N LEU A 189 0.01 12.28 -6.30
CA LEU A 189 0.00 10.83 -6.25
C LEU A 189 1.02 10.28 -5.25
N GLU A 190 0.73 9.09 -4.72
CA GLU A 190 1.68 8.26 -3.95
C GLU A 190 2.52 7.36 -4.87
N LEU A 191 2.90 7.85 -6.06
CA LEU A 191 3.54 7.03 -7.10
C LEU A 191 4.84 6.40 -6.62
N ASP A 192 5.72 7.19 -5.99
CA ASP A 192 6.98 6.68 -5.45
C ASP A 192 6.75 5.73 -4.27
N ALA A 193 5.83 6.03 -3.36
CA ALA A 193 5.56 5.14 -2.23
C ALA A 193 5.01 3.77 -2.65
N ILE A 194 4.29 3.71 -3.77
CA ILE A 194 3.63 2.49 -4.26
C ILE A 194 4.53 1.72 -5.23
N GLY A 195 5.10 2.36 -6.24
CA GLY A 195 5.94 1.69 -7.24
C GLY A 195 7.42 1.72 -6.91
N GLY A 196 7.89 2.77 -6.22
CA GLY A 196 9.30 2.98 -5.92
C GLY A 196 9.97 1.84 -5.15
N PRO A 197 9.36 1.23 -4.11
CA PRO A 197 9.96 0.10 -3.41
C PRO A 197 10.26 -1.09 -4.33
N ILE A 198 9.43 -1.34 -5.34
CA ILE A 198 9.64 -2.44 -6.29
C ILE A 198 10.81 -2.11 -7.21
N VAL A 199 10.90 -0.86 -7.71
CA VAL A 199 12.00 -0.44 -8.58
C VAL A 199 13.33 -0.47 -7.82
N ARG A 200 13.40 0.13 -6.63
CA ARG A 200 14.60 0.12 -5.77
C ARG A 200 14.99 -1.30 -5.33
N GLY A 201 14.02 -2.16 -5.05
CA GLY A 201 14.26 -3.56 -4.75
C GLY A 201 14.79 -4.33 -5.97
N GLY A 202 14.25 -4.05 -7.16
CA GLY A 202 14.75 -4.60 -8.42
C GLY A 202 16.23 -4.28 -8.62
N GLU A 203 16.63 -3.03 -8.42
CA GLU A 203 18.04 -2.61 -8.47
C GLU A 203 18.89 -3.31 -7.41
N ARG A 204 18.42 -3.35 -6.16
CA ARG A 204 19.12 -3.96 -5.03
C ARG A 204 19.38 -5.45 -5.21
N TYR A 205 18.40 -6.19 -5.72
CA TYR A 205 18.43 -7.65 -5.81
C TYR A 205 18.72 -8.19 -7.21
N GLY A 206 18.95 -7.31 -8.20
CA GLY A 206 19.19 -7.70 -9.58
C GLY A 206 17.98 -8.34 -10.27
N ILE A 207 16.77 -7.91 -9.89
CA ILE A 207 15.51 -8.43 -10.43
C ILE A 207 14.99 -7.47 -11.50
N ASN A 208 14.62 -8.02 -12.66
CA ASN A 208 14.01 -7.22 -13.72
C ASN A 208 12.57 -6.81 -13.31
N VAL A 209 12.33 -5.50 -13.27
CA VAL A 209 11.05 -4.89 -12.90
C VAL A 209 10.59 -3.88 -13.96
N SER A 210 10.86 -4.19 -15.22
CA SER A 210 10.62 -3.29 -16.36
C SER A 210 9.15 -2.90 -16.52
N THR A 211 8.20 -3.79 -16.25
CA THR A 211 6.78 -3.48 -16.35
C THR A 211 6.36 -2.41 -15.32
N THR A 212 6.82 -2.55 -14.10
CA THR A 212 6.58 -1.58 -13.02
C THR A 212 7.21 -0.22 -13.36
N ALA A 213 8.48 -0.22 -13.80
CA ALA A 213 9.21 0.99 -14.17
C ALA A 213 8.54 1.72 -15.35
N ASP A 214 8.14 1.00 -16.40
CA ASP A 214 7.45 1.56 -17.58
C ASP A 214 6.13 2.21 -17.20
N TRP A 215 5.34 1.57 -16.32
CA TRP A 215 4.08 2.16 -15.87
C TRP A 215 4.29 3.40 -15.01
N MET A 216 5.31 3.41 -14.15
CA MET A 216 5.67 4.61 -13.38
C MET A 216 6.05 5.76 -14.30
N ALA A 217 6.88 5.51 -15.30
CA ALA A 217 7.28 6.52 -16.29
C ALA A 217 6.07 7.04 -17.09
N ALA A 218 5.18 6.16 -17.53
CA ALA A 218 3.95 6.55 -18.24
C ALA A 218 3.02 7.41 -17.37
N ILE A 219 2.88 7.10 -16.08
CA ILE A 219 2.08 7.90 -15.14
C ILE A 219 2.76 9.25 -14.90
N GLN A 220 4.08 9.28 -14.70
CA GLN A 220 4.84 10.52 -14.52
C GLN A 220 4.70 11.45 -15.73
N SER A 221 4.74 10.91 -16.95
CA SER A 221 4.51 11.69 -18.17
C SER A 221 3.10 12.30 -18.20
N LYS A 222 2.07 11.58 -17.73
CA LYS A 222 0.70 12.10 -17.62
C LYS A 222 0.57 13.23 -16.60
N ILE A 223 1.37 13.21 -15.51
CA ILE A 223 1.40 14.28 -14.51
C ILE A 223 2.04 15.53 -15.11
N SER A 224 3.16 15.38 -15.82
CA SER A 224 3.93 16.48 -16.40
C SER A 224 3.23 17.16 -17.60
N ALA A 225 2.29 16.47 -18.26
CA ALA A 225 1.53 16.98 -19.41
C ALA A 225 0.30 17.82 -19.02
N ARG A 226 0.06 18.02 -17.74
CA ARG A 226 -1.06 18.83 -17.18
C ARG A 226 -0.61 20.20 -16.74
#